data_a8c7b25f40c3c51d1ead028cc0634b21
#
_entry.id   a8c7b25f40c3c51d1ead028cc0634b21
#
_cell.length_a   1.000
_cell.length_b   1.000
_cell.length_c   1.000
_cell.angle_alpha   90.00
_cell.angle_beta   90.00
_cell.angle_gamma   90.00
#
_symmetry.space_group_name_H-M   'P 1'
#
loop_
_entity.id
_entity.type
_entity.pdbx_description
1 polymer ?
#
loop_
_entity_poly.entity_id
_entity_poly.type
_entity_poly.pdbx_seq_one_letter_code
_entity_poly.pdbx_strand_id
1 'polypeptide(L)'
;MFPIASRYTPTFLALVLAAAFAPAAFASGPYVVGSSNTVTADPIITRPTTTPCIVQLMSNAEFDNFNPYSFTYTRPTDCPGPWAKVVFTADINVTAGVQFDRTANFWLGPTNIYFGTTAEPSSNLGPSWHVESDLTDYSPLFMTSQQGTADIGNLVNSTYTGIIFASSTLEFYPLAQGQTAPVTANQVLALSAGSTGGTVALSSATSTLSGTFTLPTNIQNAYLDVYAQSQYADEFWYTCVPNDVSSELFSCGNTGFRETEITLDGSPAGVAPIFPWIFTGGIDPWLWFPIPGVQTMNFIPYRVDLTPFASTLSNGQQHTVSLSVFNSNNYFSATASLLLYLDSGSSSVTGALTKNTLTAAPNPTVTENLNVGNTITGTVKVASNRHFTLSGYVNTSHGKVTTTISEGVNFSNNQSFNITNTEYVQNITQSGSVTNTTSVATAGQPTVTYTHNLQFPLTLDISQITQSNGDINQTTKAWQTYDVQNTTKQSGVLTYTSLLTNAAQRQDTLTFDSNFNLLGNSNQSSSQLYNNTDSTGVNLYCVLTAANNALTTFSPTCSQ
;
A
#
# COMPACT_ATOMS: atom_id res chain seq x y z
N MET A 1 -89.27 19.03 -18.02
CA MET A 1 -89.05 17.83 -18.86
C MET A 1 -87.57 17.57 -18.97
N PHE A 2 -87.18 16.46 -18.46
CA PHE A 2 -85.74 16.03 -18.41
C PHE A 2 -85.21 15.64 -19.78
N PRO A 3 -83.85 15.70 -19.98
CA PRO A 3 -83.17 14.44 -19.88
C PRO A 3 -81.81 14.49 -19.16
N ILE A 4 -81.42 13.30 -18.70
CA ILE A 4 -80.37 12.81 -17.94
C ILE A 4 -79.02 12.91 -18.72
N ALA A 5 -77.97 13.50 -18.13
CA ALA A 5 -76.59 13.43 -18.64
C ALA A 5 -75.77 12.48 -17.75
N SER A 6 -75.32 11.40 -18.37
CA SER A 6 -74.45 10.40 -17.82
C SER A 6 -73.03 10.99 -17.65
N ARG A 7 -72.45 10.89 -16.44
CA ARG A 7 -71.07 11.24 -16.14
C ARG A 7 -70.15 9.99 -16.28
N TYR A 8 -69.26 10.01 -17.25
CA TYR A 8 -68.12 9.11 -17.27
C TYR A 8 -66.93 9.78 -16.59
N THR A 9 -66.47 9.21 -15.50
CA THR A 9 -65.19 9.54 -14.88
C THR A 9 -64.08 8.70 -15.50
N PRO A 10 -63.02 9.29 -16.07
CA PRO A 10 -61.86 8.52 -16.47
C PRO A 10 -60.97 8.26 -15.26
N THR A 11 -60.81 7.00 -14.90
CA THR A 11 -59.84 6.54 -13.94
C THR A 11 -58.44 6.64 -14.58
N PHE A 12 -57.63 7.63 -14.16
CA PHE A 12 -56.22 7.67 -14.50
C PHE A 12 -55.49 6.62 -13.70
N LEU A 13 -55.03 5.55 -14.37
CA LEU A 13 -54.09 4.58 -13.85
C LEU A 13 -52.70 5.23 -13.92
N ALA A 14 -52.20 5.76 -12.79
CA ALA A 14 -50.84 6.24 -12.68
C ALA A 14 -49.90 5.03 -12.66
N LEU A 15 -49.28 4.74 -13.82
CA LEU A 15 -48.15 3.80 -13.90
C LEU A 15 -46.96 4.48 -13.25
N VAL A 16 -46.63 4.12 -12.02
CA VAL A 16 -45.34 4.49 -11.39
C VAL A 16 -44.28 3.63 -12.04
N LEU A 17 -43.59 4.18 -13.03
CA LEU A 17 -42.32 3.62 -13.47
C LEU A 17 -41.31 3.83 -12.32
N ALA A 18 -41.05 2.79 -11.55
CA ALA A 18 -39.88 2.71 -10.71
C ALA A 18 -38.67 2.58 -11.67
N ALA A 19 -38.06 3.72 -12.03
CA ALA A 19 -36.73 3.71 -12.63
C ALA A 19 -35.78 3.15 -11.56
N ALA A 20 -35.39 1.90 -11.73
CA ALA A 20 -34.25 1.36 -11.02
C ALA A 20 -33.02 2.15 -11.52
N PHE A 21 -32.63 3.15 -10.73
CA PHE A 21 -31.30 3.72 -10.87
C PHE A 21 -30.33 2.60 -10.45
N ALA A 22 -29.83 1.84 -11.42
CA ALA A 22 -28.57 1.13 -11.24
C ALA A 22 -27.55 2.22 -10.84
N PRO A 23 -26.81 2.08 -9.74
CA PRO A 23 -25.70 2.97 -9.46
C PRO A 23 -24.79 2.90 -10.68
N ALA A 24 -24.53 4.04 -11.33
CA ALA A 24 -23.47 4.12 -12.31
C ALA A 24 -22.21 3.77 -11.53
N ALA A 25 -21.68 2.57 -11.76
CA ALA A 25 -20.32 2.27 -11.42
C ALA A 25 -19.48 3.26 -12.26
N PHE A 26 -18.91 4.25 -11.60
CA PHE A 26 -17.87 5.06 -12.20
C PHE A 26 -16.62 4.18 -12.25
N ALA A 27 -16.61 3.23 -13.19
CA ALA A 27 -15.34 2.66 -13.61
C ALA A 27 -14.48 3.84 -14.04
N SER A 28 -13.24 3.92 -13.58
CA SER A 28 -12.25 4.80 -14.17
C SER A 28 -12.38 4.60 -15.68
N GLY A 29 -12.67 5.69 -16.41
CA GLY A 29 -12.96 5.58 -17.85
C GLY A 29 -11.79 4.93 -18.56
N PRO A 30 -11.99 4.35 -19.76
CA PRO A 30 -10.93 3.70 -20.53
C PRO A 30 -9.75 4.66 -20.69
N TYR A 31 -8.52 4.11 -20.78
CA TYR A 31 -7.33 4.91 -21.08
C TYR A 31 -7.59 5.81 -22.29
N VAL A 32 -7.39 7.12 -22.14
CA VAL A 32 -7.66 8.09 -23.21
C VAL A 32 -6.38 8.83 -23.53
N VAL A 33 -5.85 8.61 -24.74
CA VAL A 33 -4.70 9.37 -25.25
C VAL A 33 -5.04 10.85 -25.29
N GLY A 34 -4.12 11.68 -24.79
CA GLY A 34 -4.31 13.13 -24.61
C GLY A 34 -4.95 13.53 -23.27
N SER A 35 -5.40 12.58 -22.46
CA SER A 35 -5.93 12.86 -21.12
C SER A 35 -4.80 13.09 -20.12
N SER A 36 -5.01 14.08 -19.22
CA SER A 36 -4.18 14.32 -18.05
C SER A 36 -4.77 13.69 -16.77
N ASN A 37 -5.85 12.92 -16.89
CA ASN A 37 -6.45 12.23 -15.75
C ASN A 37 -5.50 11.17 -15.18
N THR A 38 -5.58 10.93 -13.87
CA THR A 38 -4.72 9.95 -13.18
C THR A 38 -4.97 8.54 -13.71
N VAL A 39 -3.89 7.88 -14.12
CA VAL A 39 -3.91 6.51 -14.66
C VAL A 39 -2.75 5.70 -14.10
N THR A 40 -2.98 4.40 -13.84
CA THR A 40 -1.92 3.45 -13.45
C THR A 40 -1.93 2.25 -14.38
N ALA A 41 -0.78 1.58 -14.52
CA ALA A 41 -0.68 0.31 -15.24
C ALA A 41 -1.10 -0.88 -14.37
N ASP A 42 -1.42 -0.66 -13.09
CA ASP A 42 -1.83 -1.71 -12.16
C ASP A 42 -3.14 -2.33 -12.65
N PRO A 43 -3.22 -3.67 -12.78
CA PRO A 43 -4.42 -4.31 -13.29
C PRO A 43 -5.53 -4.30 -12.24
N ILE A 44 -6.77 -4.35 -12.70
CA ILE A 44 -7.90 -4.70 -11.84
C ILE A 44 -7.73 -6.12 -11.31
N ILE A 45 -8.27 -6.37 -10.13
CA ILE A 45 -8.27 -7.71 -9.52
C ILE A 45 -9.12 -8.66 -10.38
N THR A 46 -8.56 -9.82 -10.73
CA THR A 46 -9.27 -10.83 -11.50
C THR A 46 -10.49 -11.33 -10.75
N ARG A 47 -11.67 -11.28 -11.39
CA ARG A 47 -12.96 -11.70 -10.83
C ARG A 47 -13.27 -13.15 -11.20
N PRO A 48 -13.89 -13.94 -10.27
CA PRO A 48 -14.58 -15.18 -10.62
C PRO A 48 -15.71 -14.92 -11.62
N THR A 49 -16.14 -15.96 -12.31
CA THR A 49 -17.27 -15.89 -13.28
C THR A 49 -18.65 -15.88 -12.64
N THR A 50 -18.74 -16.10 -11.32
CA THR A 50 -20.01 -16.04 -10.57
C THR A 50 -20.45 -14.58 -10.39
N THR A 51 -21.77 -14.36 -10.35
CA THR A 51 -22.33 -13.02 -10.10
C THR A 51 -22.06 -12.61 -8.65
N PRO A 52 -21.42 -11.46 -8.39
CA PRO A 52 -21.15 -11.00 -7.04
C PRO A 52 -22.41 -10.47 -6.34
N CYS A 53 -22.43 -10.57 -5.02
CA CYS A 53 -23.26 -9.72 -4.18
C CYS A 53 -22.48 -8.43 -3.90
N ILE A 54 -23.06 -7.28 -4.20
CA ILE A 54 -22.40 -5.97 -4.04
C ILE A 54 -22.99 -5.26 -2.83
N VAL A 55 -22.12 -4.84 -1.93
CA VAL A 55 -22.49 -4.02 -0.76
C VAL A 55 -21.87 -2.64 -0.94
N GLN A 56 -22.72 -1.62 -1.13
CA GLN A 56 -22.31 -0.23 -1.16
C GLN A 56 -21.90 0.22 0.24
N LEU A 57 -20.68 0.72 0.41
CA LEU A 57 -20.20 1.30 1.67
C LEU A 57 -20.46 2.81 1.72
N MET A 58 -20.15 3.50 0.64
CA MET A 58 -20.44 4.92 0.49
C MET A 58 -20.72 5.28 -0.98
N SER A 59 -21.47 6.35 -1.19
CA SER A 59 -21.82 6.87 -2.53
C SER A 59 -21.60 8.37 -2.56
N ASN A 60 -20.65 8.82 -3.35
CA ASN A 60 -20.28 10.23 -3.52
C ASN A 60 -20.12 10.98 -2.18
N ALA A 61 -19.45 10.34 -1.22
CA ALA A 61 -19.15 10.93 0.08
C ALA A 61 -18.17 12.09 -0.09
N GLU A 62 -18.47 13.23 0.54
CA GLU A 62 -17.67 14.46 0.46
C GLU A 62 -16.67 14.53 1.62
N PHE A 63 -15.43 14.95 1.32
CA PHE A 63 -14.36 15.17 2.28
C PHE A 63 -13.83 16.60 2.11
N ASP A 64 -14.14 17.46 3.09
CA ASP A 64 -13.87 18.91 3.03
C ASP A 64 -13.44 19.52 4.37
N ASN A 65 -13.47 18.79 5.49
CA ASN A 65 -13.39 19.34 6.84
C ASN A 65 -12.63 18.50 7.86
N PHE A 66 -11.74 17.60 7.43
CA PHE A 66 -11.00 16.61 8.23
C PHE A 66 -11.85 15.57 8.98
N ASN A 67 -13.17 15.60 8.87
CA ASN A 67 -13.98 14.61 9.56
C ASN A 67 -14.03 13.30 8.74
N PRO A 68 -13.85 12.15 9.39
CA PRO A 68 -14.05 10.87 8.73
C PRO A 68 -15.52 10.65 8.38
N TYR A 69 -15.78 10.05 7.23
CA TYR A 69 -17.10 9.61 6.81
C TYR A 69 -17.42 8.26 7.48
N SER A 70 -18.55 8.17 8.18
CA SER A 70 -18.99 6.93 8.83
C SER A 70 -20.00 6.19 7.96
N PHE A 71 -19.85 4.87 7.86
CA PHE A 71 -20.79 4.00 7.14
C PHE A 71 -21.10 2.73 7.93
N THR A 72 -22.15 2.03 7.54
CA THR A 72 -22.51 0.74 8.13
C THR A 72 -22.36 -0.35 7.08
N TYR A 73 -21.49 -1.31 7.34
CA TYR A 73 -21.46 -2.56 6.58
C TYR A 73 -22.57 -3.48 7.10
N THR A 74 -23.45 -3.90 6.22
CA THR A 74 -24.49 -4.92 6.51
C THR A 74 -24.14 -6.19 5.76
N ARG A 75 -23.93 -7.30 6.49
CA ARG A 75 -23.66 -8.60 5.87
C ARG A 75 -24.79 -8.99 4.93
N PRO A 76 -24.50 -9.33 3.65
CA PRO A 76 -25.53 -9.77 2.72
C PRO A 76 -26.08 -11.15 3.13
N THR A 77 -27.42 -11.25 3.26
CA THR A 77 -28.10 -12.49 3.68
C THR A 77 -28.27 -13.50 2.55
N ASP A 78 -28.32 -13.02 1.33
CA ASP A 78 -28.44 -13.80 0.09
C ASP A 78 -27.09 -14.32 -0.44
N CYS A 79 -25.98 -13.91 0.20
CA CYS A 79 -24.63 -14.28 -0.16
C CYS A 79 -23.78 -14.56 1.11
N PRO A 80 -24.12 -15.60 1.89
CA PRO A 80 -23.64 -15.75 3.27
C PRO A 80 -22.17 -16.18 3.42
N GLY A 81 -21.48 -16.55 2.32
CA GLY A 81 -20.14 -17.14 2.34
C GLY A 81 -20.18 -18.68 2.55
N PRO A 82 -19.06 -19.39 2.46
CA PRO A 82 -17.75 -18.83 2.10
C PRO A 82 -17.70 -18.30 0.67
N TRP A 83 -16.83 -17.32 0.42
CA TRP A 83 -16.68 -16.69 -0.89
C TRP A 83 -15.45 -17.17 -1.64
N ALA A 84 -15.55 -17.23 -2.96
CA ALA A 84 -14.41 -17.48 -3.85
C ALA A 84 -13.46 -16.28 -3.88
N LYS A 85 -14.01 -15.07 -3.76
CA LYS A 85 -13.26 -13.82 -3.72
C LYS A 85 -14.07 -12.73 -3.03
N VAL A 86 -13.36 -11.82 -2.35
CA VAL A 86 -13.90 -10.57 -1.82
C VAL A 86 -13.03 -9.44 -2.34
N VAL A 87 -13.63 -8.49 -3.04
CA VAL A 87 -12.91 -7.33 -3.59
C VAL A 87 -13.50 -6.06 -3.01
N PHE A 88 -12.63 -5.22 -2.47
CA PHE A 88 -12.94 -3.83 -2.18
C PHE A 88 -12.66 -2.99 -3.41
N THR A 89 -13.57 -2.05 -3.74
CA THR A 89 -13.36 -1.06 -4.80
C THR A 89 -13.63 0.34 -4.27
N ALA A 90 -12.89 1.32 -4.76
CA ALA A 90 -13.22 2.72 -4.55
C ALA A 90 -12.92 3.56 -5.79
N ASP A 91 -13.89 4.41 -6.14
CA ASP A 91 -13.77 5.48 -7.12
C ASP A 91 -13.63 6.79 -6.37
N ILE A 92 -12.53 7.49 -6.58
CA ILE A 92 -12.19 8.71 -5.87
C ILE A 92 -11.89 9.81 -6.89
N ASN A 93 -12.32 11.02 -6.60
CA ASN A 93 -12.01 12.19 -7.41
C ASN A 93 -11.80 13.42 -6.53
N VAL A 94 -11.07 14.39 -7.04
CA VAL A 94 -10.94 15.72 -6.45
C VAL A 94 -11.33 16.77 -7.48
N THR A 95 -12.04 17.82 -7.07
CA THR A 95 -12.40 18.92 -7.98
C THR A 95 -11.17 19.73 -8.38
N ALA A 96 -11.20 20.34 -9.58
CA ALA A 96 -10.18 21.27 -10.00
C ALA A 96 -10.05 22.43 -8.99
N GLY A 97 -8.81 22.82 -8.71
CA GLY A 97 -8.51 23.85 -7.72
C GLY A 97 -7.11 23.69 -7.15
N VAL A 98 -6.92 24.20 -5.94
CA VAL A 98 -5.70 24.04 -5.14
C VAL A 98 -5.99 23.04 -4.03
N GLN A 99 -5.23 21.98 -3.95
CA GLN A 99 -5.24 21.01 -2.86
C GLN A 99 -3.92 20.23 -2.87
N PHE A 100 -3.53 19.69 -1.72
CA PHE A 100 -2.45 18.71 -1.59
C PHE A 100 -2.98 17.29 -1.76
N ASP A 101 -2.08 16.35 -2.04
CA ASP A 101 -2.32 14.93 -1.85
C ASP A 101 -2.62 14.64 -0.37
N ARG A 102 -3.57 13.75 -0.14
CA ARG A 102 -4.04 13.39 1.20
C ARG A 102 -3.89 11.90 1.42
N THR A 103 -3.59 11.52 2.64
CA THR A 103 -3.73 10.13 3.05
C THR A 103 -5.19 9.71 3.02
N ALA A 104 -5.48 8.55 2.46
CA ALA A 104 -6.80 7.95 2.40
C ALA A 104 -6.79 6.57 3.07
N ASN A 105 -7.62 6.40 4.09
CA ASN A 105 -7.74 5.17 4.87
C ASN A 105 -9.20 4.75 5.00
N PHE A 106 -9.51 3.49 4.69
CA PHE A 106 -10.85 2.93 4.90
C PHE A 106 -10.76 1.79 5.90
N TRP A 107 -11.71 1.79 6.83
CA TRP A 107 -11.72 0.93 7.99
C TRP A 107 -13.04 0.19 8.11
N LEU A 108 -12.98 -1.07 8.51
CA LEU A 108 -14.14 -1.84 8.91
C LEU A 108 -13.95 -2.28 10.37
N GLY A 109 -14.71 -1.69 11.29
CA GLY A 109 -14.34 -1.70 12.69
C GLY A 109 -12.92 -1.16 12.88
N PRO A 110 -12.06 -1.85 13.65
CA PRO A 110 -10.66 -1.44 13.85
C PRO A 110 -9.72 -1.84 12.70
N THR A 111 -10.18 -2.63 11.71
CA THR A 111 -9.31 -3.20 10.68
C THR A 111 -9.24 -2.31 9.46
N ASN A 112 -8.04 -1.99 9.00
CA ASN A 112 -7.82 -1.28 7.74
C ASN A 112 -8.15 -2.19 6.56
N ILE A 113 -8.95 -1.70 5.60
CA ILE A 113 -9.35 -2.41 4.37
C ILE A 113 -8.84 -1.73 3.11
N TYR A 114 -8.34 -0.50 3.22
CA TYR A 114 -7.65 0.24 2.16
C TYR A 114 -6.76 1.32 2.76
N PHE A 115 -5.57 1.49 2.20
CA PHE A 115 -4.63 2.53 2.55
C PHE A 115 -3.91 3.03 1.29
N GLY A 116 -3.95 4.34 1.06
CA GLY A 116 -3.30 4.98 -0.08
C GLY A 116 -3.23 6.49 0.09
N THR A 117 -2.89 7.19 -1.00
CA THR A 117 -2.96 8.65 -1.09
C THR A 117 -3.87 9.09 -2.24
N THR A 118 -4.23 10.37 -2.25
CA THR A 118 -5.05 10.98 -3.30
C THR A 118 -4.17 11.62 -4.37
N ALA A 119 -4.72 11.85 -5.54
CA ALA A 119 -4.07 12.67 -6.56
C ALA A 119 -4.21 14.16 -6.23
N GLU A 120 -3.16 14.94 -6.51
CA GLU A 120 -3.23 16.40 -6.47
C GLU A 120 -4.02 16.95 -7.67
N PRO A 121 -4.93 17.92 -7.49
CA PRO A 121 -5.55 18.63 -8.61
C PRO A 121 -4.68 19.78 -9.11
N SER A 122 -5.04 20.35 -10.24
CA SER A 122 -4.58 21.66 -10.66
C SER A 122 -5.74 22.63 -10.84
N SER A 123 -5.47 23.90 -11.11
CA SER A 123 -6.51 24.91 -11.36
C SER A 123 -7.48 24.52 -12.49
N ASN A 124 -7.06 23.65 -13.41
CA ASN A 124 -7.81 23.26 -14.61
C ASN A 124 -8.14 21.76 -14.66
N LEU A 125 -7.59 20.94 -13.75
CA LEU A 125 -7.75 19.51 -13.74
C LEU A 125 -8.21 19.04 -12.36
N GLY A 126 -9.39 18.38 -12.33
CA GLY A 126 -9.87 17.59 -11.19
C GLY A 126 -9.69 16.12 -11.52
N PRO A 127 -8.62 15.47 -11.06
CA PRO A 127 -8.36 14.06 -11.37
C PRO A 127 -9.36 13.12 -10.70
N SER A 128 -9.58 11.98 -11.35
CA SER A 128 -10.32 10.84 -10.81
C SER A 128 -9.52 9.56 -11.02
N TRP A 129 -9.67 8.61 -10.10
CA TRP A 129 -8.98 7.32 -10.15
C TRP A 129 -9.79 6.23 -9.48
N HIS A 130 -9.48 5.00 -9.85
CA HIS A 130 -10.06 3.79 -9.29
C HIS A 130 -9.00 2.99 -8.54
N VAL A 131 -9.38 2.36 -7.42
CA VAL A 131 -8.51 1.47 -6.64
C VAL A 131 -9.26 0.21 -6.24
N GLU A 132 -8.54 -0.90 -6.15
CA GLU A 132 -9.07 -2.19 -5.75
C GLU A 132 -8.14 -2.90 -4.77
N SER A 133 -8.72 -3.61 -3.80
CA SER A 133 -7.97 -4.47 -2.88
C SER A 133 -8.59 -5.85 -2.80
N ASP A 134 -7.78 -6.90 -2.92
CA ASP A 134 -8.21 -8.27 -2.67
C ASP A 134 -8.28 -8.52 -1.17
N LEU A 135 -9.49 -8.59 -0.64
CA LEU A 135 -9.75 -8.83 0.78
C LEU A 135 -10.23 -10.26 1.06
N THR A 136 -9.99 -11.20 0.14
CA THR A 136 -10.43 -12.59 0.29
C THR A 136 -9.90 -13.22 1.58
N ASP A 137 -8.63 -12.96 1.91
CA ASP A 137 -7.98 -13.45 3.14
C ASP A 137 -8.57 -12.84 4.42
N TYR A 138 -9.22 -11.68 4.29
CA TYR A 138 -9.92 -10.96 5.35
C TYR A 138 -11.39 -11.36 5.49
N SER A 139 -11.85 -12.45 4.85
CA SER A 139 -13.24 -12.93 4.85
C SER A 139 -13.90 -12.99 6.24
N PRO A 140 -13.22 -13.32 7.36
CA PRO A 140 -13.83 -13.33 8.69
C PRO A 140 -14.42 -11.98 9.10
N LEU A 141 -13.87 -10.86 8.64
CA LEU A 141 -14.37 -9.51 8.95
C LEU A 141 -15.79 -9.31 8.43
N PHE A 142 -16.14 -9.97 7.33
CA PHE A 142 -17.40 -9.77 6.62
C PHE A 142 -18.51 -10.71 7.10
N MET A 143 -18.22 -11.58 8.06
CA MET A 143 -19.21 -12.52 8.62
C MET A 143 -20.19 -11.84 9.58
N THR A 144 -19.92 -10.63 10.03
CA THR A 144 -20.78 -9.83 10.92
C THR A 144 -20.95 -8.42 10.39
N SER A 145 -22.16 -7.86 10.57
CA SER A 145 -22.41 -6.44 10.28
C SER A 145 -21.69 -5.57 11.30
N GLN A 146 -21.10 -4.47 10.85
CA GLN A 146 -20.33 -3.58 11.72
C GLN A 146 -20.21 -2.16 11.15
N GLN A 147 -19.79 -1.22 11.99
CA GLN A 147 -19.52 0.14 11.55
C GLN A 147 -18.17 0.21 10.82
N GLY A 148 -18.09 1.12 9.88
CA GLY A 148 -16.84 1.45 9.21
C GLY A 148 -16.66 2.97 9.10
N THR A 149 -15.44 3.36 8.79
CA THR A 149 -15.07 4.77 8.55
C THR A 149 -14.17 4.88 7.33
N ALA A 150 -14.33 5.96 6.59
CA ALA A 150 -13.37 6.40 5.58
C ALA A 150 -12.78 7.73 6.06
N ASP A 151 -11.47 7.79 6.16
CA ASP A 151 -10.73 8.97 6.58
C ASP A 151 -9.86 9.44 5.41
N ILE A 152 -10.22 10.62 4.86
CA ILE A 152 -9.41 11.35 3.88
C ILE A 152 -9.25 12.75 4.45
N GLY A 153 -8.07 13.04 5.00
CA GLY A 153 -7.78 14.23 5.77
C GLY A 153 -7.77 15.52 4.92
N ASN A 154 -8.87 15.85 4.25
CA ASN A 154 -9.02 17.00 3.39
C ASN A 154 -9.61 18.21 4.14
N LEU A 155 -9.09 19.42 3.85
CA LEU A 155 -9.63 20.67 4.33
C LEU A 155 -9.88 21.61 3.16
N VAL A 156 -11.09 22.15 3.07
CA VAL A 156 -11.47 23.15 2.07
C VAL A 156 -11.64 24.51 2.73
N ASN A 157 -11.05 25.54 2.12
CA ASN A 157 -11.16 26.92 2.53
C ASN A 157 -10.86 27.86 1.32
N SER A 158 -10.65 29.15 1.55
CA SER A 158 -10.33 30.11 0.47
C SER A 158 -9.00 29.88 -0.23
N THR A 159 -8.06 29.14 0.36
CA THR A 159 -6.75 28.82 -0.21
C THR A 159 -6.77 27.41 -0.83
N TYR A 160 -7.30 26.43 -0.10
CA TYR A 160 -7.41 25.05 -0.53
C TYR A 160 -8.84 24.79 -1.00
N THR A 161 -9.04 24.75 -2.31
CA THR A 161 -10.38 24.78 -2.91
C THR A 161 -10.83 23.44 -3.47
N GLY A 162 -9.92 22.48 -3.61
CA GLY A 162 -10.21 21.14 -4.11
C GLY A 162 -11.00 20.32 -3.09
N ILE A 163 -12.19 19.86 -3.48
CA ILE A 163 -13.08 18.98 -2.70
C ILE A 163 -12.87 17.56 -3.16
N ILE A 164 -12.67 16.62 -2.22
CA ILE A 164 -12.52 15.20 -2.53
C ILE A 164 -13.87 14.50 -2.35
N PHE A 165 -14.21 13.63 -3.31
CA PHE A 165 -15.37 12.74 -3.26
C PHE A 165 -14.94 11.30 -3.43
N ALA A 166 -15.64 10.39 -2.74
CA ALA A 166 -15.40 8.96 -2.88
C ALA A 166 -16.69 8.14 -2.89
N SER A 167 -16.69 7.09 -3.72
CA SER A 167 -17.67 6.01 -3.67
C SER A 167 -16.92 4.69 -3.48
N SER A 168 -17.47 3.74 -2.69
CA SER A 168 -16.82 2.45 -2.51
C SER A 168 -17.80 1.31 -2.31
N THR A 169 -17.39 0.10 -2.72
CA THR A 169 -18.15 -1.13 -2.60
C THR A 169 -17.31 -2.29 -2.08
N LEU A 170 -17.99 -3.30 -1.56
CA LEU A 170 -17.46 -4.66 -1.39
C LEU A 170 -18.19 -5.59 -2.33
N GLU A 171 -17.44 -6.35 -3.12
CA GLU A 171 -17.95 -7.35 -4.05
C GLU A 171 -17.67 -8.75 -3.48
N PHE A 172 -18.72 -9.52 -3.23
CA PHE A 172 -18.64 -10.87 -2.69
C PHE A 172 -18.97 -11.89 -3.79
N TYR A 173 -17.99 -12.65 -4.23
CA TYR A 173 -18.14 -13.65 -5.29
C TYR A 173 -18.42 -15.03 -4.66
N PRO A 174 -19.63 -15.61 -4.83
CA PRO A 174 -19.93 -16.95 -4.36
C PRO A 174 -19.04 -17.99 -5.04
N LEU A 175 -18.88 -19.15 -4.38
CA LEU A 175 -18.23 -20.30 -4.99
C LEU A 175 -19.06 -20.81 -6.18
N ALA A 176 -18.40 -21.13 -7.28
CA ALA A 176 -19.03 -21.89 -8.36
C ALA A 176 -19.36 -23.32 -7.90
N GLN A 177 -20.32 -23.96 -8.56
CA GLN A 177 -20.71 -25.32 -8.21
C GLN A 177 -19.50 -26.29 -8.29
N GLY A 178 -19.21 -26.97 -7.19
CA GLY A 178 -18.07 -27.89 -7.08
C GLY A 178 -16.72 -27.23 -6.83
N GLN A 179 -16.66 -25.91 -6.72
CA GLN A 179 -15.44 -25.19 -6.36
C GLN A 179 -15.17 -25.32 -4.86
N THR A 180 -13.91 -25.59 -4.50
CA THR A 180 -13.44 -25.54 -3.12
C THR A 180 -13.18 -24.08 -2.72
N ALA A 181 -13.59 -23.71 -1.50
CA ALA A 181 -13.30 -22.37 -0.97
C ALA A 181 -11.77 -22.15 -0.86
N PRO A 182 -11.28 -20.94 -1.12
CA PRO A 182 -9.89 -20.59 -0.84
C PRO A 182 -9.60 -20.76 0.66
N VAL A 183 -8.35 -21.08 0.98
CA VAL A 183 -7.89 -21.03 2.37
C VAL A 183 -7.73 -19.57 2.76
N THR A 184 -8.48 -19.13 3.77
CA THR A 184 -8.45 -17.75 4.29
C THR A 184 -8.15 -17.78 5.78
N ALA A 185 -7.76 -16.67 6.36
CA ALA A 185 -7.63 -16.55 7.80
C ALA A 185 -8.94 -16.95 8.50
N ASN A 186 -8.84 -17.51 9.71
CA ASN A 186 -10.01 -17.79 10.55
C ASN A 186 -10.34 -16.58 11.44
N GLN A 187 -9.33 -15.77 11.77
CA GLN A 187 -9.48 -14.51 12.50
C GLN A 187 -8.55 -13.45 11.94
N VAL A 188 -9.01 -12.21 11.95
CA VAL A 188 -8.24 -11.00 11.64
C VAL A 188 -8.37 -10.07 12.84
N LEU A 189 -7.25 -9.71 13.43
CA LEU A 189 -7.17 -8.87 14.63
C LEU A 189 -6.35 -7.62 14.30
N ALA A 190 -6.94 -6.46 14.56
CA ALA A 190 -6.32 -5.19 14.19
C ALA A 190 -5.35 -4.67 15.26
N LEU A 191 -4.26 -4.06 14.80
CA LEU A 191 -3.43 -3.14 15.55
C LEU A 191 -3.69 -1.74 14.96
N SER A 192 -4.45 -0.92 15.68
CA SER A 192 -4.89 0.41 15.23
C SER A 192 -5.11 1.36 16.41
N ALA A 193 -5.41 2.61 16.13
CA ALA A 193 -5.58 3.64 17.16
C ALA A 193 -6.79 3.41 18.07
N GLY A 194 -7.83 2.70 17.60
CA GLY A 194 -9.05 2.48 18.38
C GLY A 194 -10.02 1.50 17.75
N SER A 195 -11.21 1.35 18.37
CA SER A 195 -12.25 0.42 17.95
C SER A 195 -12.91 0.74 16.61
N THR A 196 -12.75 1.97 16.12
CA THR A 196 -13.23 2.44 14.81
C THR A 196 -12.11 2.55 13.77
N GLY A 197 -10.92 2.04 14.09
CA GLY A 197 -9.73 2.16 13.25
C GLY A 197 -8.89 3.39 13.57
N GLY A 198 -8.11 3.81 12.60
CA GLY A 198 -7.15 4.90 12.69
C GLY A 198 -5.71 4.40 12.79
N THR A 199 -4.81 5.12 12.14
CA THR A 199 -3.37 4.86 12.24
C THR A 199 -2.79 5.44 13.52
N VAL A 200 -1.67 4.88 13.98
CA VAL A 200 -0.89 5.40 15.11
C VAL A 200 0.34 6.12 14.58
N ALA A 201 0.56 7.34 15.07
CA ALA A 201 1.75 8.11 14.74
C ALA A 201 2.97 7.57 15.49
N LEU A 202 3.95 7.03 14.76
CA LEU A 202 5.24 6.65 15.30
C LEU A 202 6.21 7.83 15.09
N SER A 203 6.28 8.69 16.11
CA SER A 203 6.98 9.99 16.01
C SER A 203 8.46 9.93 16.41
N SER A 204 8.94 8.77 16.81
CA SER A 204 10.33 8.53 17.18
C SER A 204 10.67 7.04 17.09
N ALA A 205 11.94 6.70 17.09
CA ALA A 205 12.41 5.31 17.12
C ALA A 205 11.94 4.48 18.34
N THR A 206 11.43 5.14 19.38
CA THR A 206 10.88 4.49 20.58
C THR A 206 9.34 4.45 20.62
N SER A 207 8.68 5.11 19.66
CA SER A 207 7.23 5.05 19.52
C SER A 207 6.81 3.67 19.02
N THR A 208 5.72 3.11 19.57
CA THR A 208 5.22 1.79 19.21
C THR A 208 3.73 1.81 18.92
N LEU A 209 3.31 1.04 17.93
CA LEU A 209 1.94 0.57 17.79
C LEU A 209 1.87 -0.84 18.38
N SER A 210 0.95 -1.08 19.30
CA SER A 210 0.83 -2.36 20.01
C SER A 210 -0.62 -2.82 20.11
N GLY A 211 -0.83 -4.13 19.98
CA GLY A 211 -2.08 -4.81 20.27
C GLY A 211 -1.87 -5.98 21.23
N THR A 212 -2.69 -6.06 22.28
CA THR A 212 -2.66 -7.18 23.24
C THR A 212 -3.92 -8.02 23.07
N PHE A 213 -3.73 -9.32 22.86
CA PHE A 213 -4.79 -10.25 22.47
C PHE A 213 -4.83 -11.49 23.35
N THR A 214 -6.05 -11.98 23.63
CA THR A 214 -6.29 -13.36 24.05
C THR A 214 -6.61 -14.17 22.80
N LEU A 215 -5.74 -15.09 22.45
CA LEU A 215 -5.75 -15.78 21.16
C LEU A 215 -6.31 -17.22 21.28
N PRO A 216 -6.81 -17.82 20.18
CA PRO A 216 -7.15 -19.25 20.13
C PRO A 216 -5.95 -20.13 20.48
N THR A 217 -6.23 -21.30 21.03
CA THR A 217 -5.20 -22.27 21.45
C THR A 217 -4.81 -23.29 20.36
N ASN A 218 -5.34 -23.13 19.14
CA ASN A 218 -5.13 -24.05 18.02
C ASN A 218 -4.60 -23.34 16.75
N ILE A 219 -3.76 -22.32 16.92
CA ILE A 219 -3.16 -21.59 15.79
C ILE A 219 -2.10 -22.49 15.15
N GLN A 220 -2.21 -22.69 13.82
CA GLN A 220 -1.21 -23.39 13.04
C GLN A 220 -0.34 -22.46 12.19
N ASN A 221 -0.91 -21.34 11.71
CA ASN A 221 -0.16 -20.29 10.99
C ASN A 221 -0.59 -18.91 11.50
N ALA A 222 0.33 -17.97 11.48
CA ALA A 222 0.08 -16.58 11.83
C ALA A 222 0.88 -15.63 10.93
N TYR A 223 0.22 -14.56 10.44
CA TYR A 223 0.85 -13.53 9.61
C TYR A 223 0.46 -12.15 10.12
N LEU A 224 1.33 -11.18 9.90
CA LEU A 224 1.07 -9.78 10.23
C LEU A 224 1.22 -8.94 8.95
N ASP A 225 0.12 -8.36 8.48
CA ASP A 225 0.11 -7.37 7.40
C ASP A 225 0.41 -5.99 7.99
N VAL A 226 1.47 -5.34 7.53
CA VAL A 226 2.02 -4.11 8.11
C VAL A 226 1.98 -2.97 7.11
N TYR A 227 1.47 -1.82 7.55
CA TYR A 227 1.63 -0.54 6.89
C TYR A 227 2.43 0.40 7.79
N ALA A 228 3.44 1.06 7.23
CA ALA A 228 4.19 2.13 7.87
C ALA A 228 4.46 3.22 6.83
N GLN A 229 3.52 4.16 6.70
CA GLN A 229 3.59 5.26 5.76
C GLN A 229 4.44 6.40 6.34
N SER A 230 5.49 6.80 5.64
CA SER A 230 6.28 7.99 5.99
C SER A 230 5.49 9.27 5.76
N GLN A 231 5.61 10.22 6.69
CA GLN A 231 4.86 11.46 6.70
C GLN A 231 5.74 12.63 7.18
N TYR A 232 5.36 13.84 6.83
CA TYR A 232 5.95 15.07 7.33
C TYR A 232 7.48 15.09 7.16
N ALA A 233 8.28 15.22 8.24
CA ALA A 233 9.75 15.23 8.14
C ALA A 233 10.38 13.89 7.73
N ASP A 234 9.62 12.78 7.81
CA ASP A 234 10.05 11.48 7.31
C ASP A 234 9.51 11.18 5.88
N GLU A 235 8.68 12.05 5.28
CA GLU A 235 8.09 11.80 3.97
C GLU A 235 9.15 11.46 2.92
N PHE A 236 10.21 12.25 2.88
CA PHE A 236 11.34 12.05 1.96
C PHE A 236 12.54 11.39 2.62
N TRP A 237 12.34 10.44 3.55
CA TRP A 237 13.40 9.79 4.32
C TRP A 237 14.57 9.25 3.46
N TYR A 238 14.30 8.85 2.23
CA TYR A 238 15.31 8.35 1.28
C TYR A 238 16.27 9.43 0.79
N THR A 239 15.99 10.72 1.04
CA THR A 239 16.89 11.85 0.75
C THR A 239 17.73 12.25 1.96
N CYS A 240 17.41 11.75 3.17
CA CYS A 240 18.06 12.17 4.41
C CYS A 240 19.50 11.70 4.48
N VAL A 241 20.32 12.48 5.19
CA VAL A 241 21.77 12.25 5.40
C VAL A 241 22.07 12.18 6.91
N PRO A 242 23.29 11.83 7.35
CA PRO A 242 23.70 11.93 8.75
C PRO A 242 23.51 13.33 9.33
N ASN A 243 23.23 13.40 10.63
CA ASN A 243 22.89 14.66 11.30
C ASN A 243 24.01 15.70 11.29
N ASP A 244 25.25 15.25 11.33
CA ASP A 244 26.46 16.10 11.35
C ASP A 244 26.74 16.81 10.04
N VAL A 245 26.22 16.30 8.90
CA VAL A 245 26.38 16.90 7.56
C VAL A 245 25.07 17.41 6.97
N SER A 246 23.95 17.28 7.69
CA SER A 246 22.63 17.61 7.16
C SER A 246 22.45 19.11 6.87
N SER A 247 23.04 19.97 7.68
CA SER A 247 23.02 21.42 7.49
C SER A 247 23.79 21.87 6.25
N GLU A 248 24.99 21.31 6.06
CA GLU A 248 25.85 21.62 4.93
C GLU A 248 25.26 21.12 3.61
N LEU A 249 24.56 19.99 3.64
CA LEU A 249 23.95 19.39 2.46
C LEU A 249 22.51 19.84 2.20
N PHE A 250 21.96 20.75 3.01
CA PHE A 250 20.59 21.25 2.91
C PHE A 250 19.56 20.11 2.87
N SER A 251 19.77 19.06 3.65
CA SER A 251 18.98 17.82 3.66
C SER A 251 18.46 17.48 5.05
N CYS A 252 17.49 16.58 5.14
CA CYS A 252 17.01 16.04 6.42
C CYS A 252 18.07 15.15 7.08
N GLY A 253 17.99 15.01 8.39
CA GLY A 253 18.89 14.17 9.21
C GLY A 253 18.39 12.72 9.38
N ASN A 254 19.05 11.98 10.28
CA ASN A 254 18.77 10.59 10.63
C ASN A 254 19.02 9.55 9.52
N THR A 255 19.84 9.87 8.52
CA THR A 255 20.20 9.02 7.38
C THR A 255 19.02 8.58 6.49
N GLY A 256 19.34 8.09 5.30
CA GLY A 256 18.37 7.55 4.34
C GLY A 256 18.00 6.08 4.60
N PHE A 257 17.88 5.64 5.85
CA PHE A 257 17.51 4.27 6.20
C PHE A 257 16.38 4.22 7.23
N ARG A 258 15.33 3.44 6.91
CA ARG A 258 14.20 3.14 7.80
C ARG A 258 13.83 1.67 7.68
N GLU A 259 13.45 1.04 8.80
CA GLU A 259 13.00 -0.36 8.87
C GLU A 259 11.94 -0.50 9.96
N THR A 260 10.90 -1.31 9.73
CA THR A 260 9.88 -1.60 10.76
C THR A 260 10.29 -2.85 11.53
N GLU A 261 10.43 -2.71 12.85
CA GLU A 261 10.74 -3.78 13.78
C GLU A 261 9.46 -4.35 14.40
N ILE A 262 9.27 -5.65 14.32
CA ILE A 262 8.12 -6.36 14.92
C ILE A 262 8.59 -7.16 16.14
N THR A 263 7.83 -7.04 17.24
CA THR A 263 8.08 -7.84 18.45
C THR A 263 6.82 -8.59 18.87
N LEU A 264 7.03 -9.76 19.45
CA LEU A 264 6.03 -10.55 20.16
C LEU A 264 6.48 -10.68 21.62
N ASP A 265 5.65 -10.19 22.55
CA ASP A 265 5.97 -10.15 23.99
C ASP A 265 7.34 -9.52 24.30
N GLY A 266 7.69 -8.49 23.55
CA GLY A 266 8.98 -7.79 23.65
C GLY A 266 10.18 -8.52 23.02
N SER A 267 10.00 -9.71 22.48
CA SER A 267 11.05 -10.44 21.75
C SER A 267 10.96 -10.16 20.24
N PRO A 268 12.10 -9.96 19.54
CA PRO A 268 12.10 -9.78 18.09
C PRO A 268 11.37 -10.94 17.38
N ALA A 269 10.44 -10.60 16.47
CA ALA A 269 9.60 -11.59 15.80
C ALA A 269 9.57 -11.45 14.28
N GLY A 270 9.98 -10.31 13.73
CA GLY A 270 10.02 -10.07 12.30
C GLY A 270 10.52 -8.69 11.95
N VAL A 271 10.70 -8.46 10.66
CA VAL A 271 11.13 -7.19 10.07
C VAL A 271 10.24 -6.91 8.85
N ALA A 272 9.82 -5.67 8.69
CA ALA A 272 9.16 -5.22 7.47
C ALA A 272 9.95 -4.07 6.85
N PRO A 273 10.48 -4.21 5.61
CA PRO A 273 11.12 -3.11 4.93
C PRO A 273 10.11 -2.02 4.62
N ILE A 274 10.55 -0.77 4.59
CA ILE A 274 9.71 0.36 4.21
C ILE A 274 9.91 0.66 2.74
N PHE A 275 8.84 0.52 1.94
CA PHE A 275 8.86 0.91 0.54
C PHE A 275 8.92 2.44 0.43
N PRO A 276 9.77 3.02 -0.44
CA PRO A 276 9.89 4.46 -0.60
C PRO A 276 8.74 5.02 -1.46
N TRP A 277 7.52 5.07 -0.91
CA TRP A 277 6.41 5.70 -1.61
C TRP A 277 6.72 7.18 -1.85
N ILE A 278 6.43 7.67 -3.05
CA ILE A 278 6.51 9.08 -3.40
C ILE A 278 5.09 9.51 -3.79
N PHE A 279 4.55 10.44 -3.05
CA PHE A 279 3.16 10.88 -3.18
C PHE A 279 3.01 11.87 -4.34
N THR A 280 1.77 12.13 -4.78
CA THR A 280 1.50 12.92 -5.99
C THR A 280 1.85 14.41 -5.86
N GLY A 281 2.00 14.93 -4.63
CA GLY A 281 2.53 16.27 -4.36
C GLY A 281 4.03 16.28 -4.06
N GLY A 282 4.70 15.10 -3.97
CA GLY A 282 6.05 14.99 -3.46
C GLY A 282 7.12 15.46 -4.44
N ILE A 283 8.11 16.25 -3.97
CA ILE A 283 9.29 16.74 -4.68
C ILE A 283 8.95 17.72 -5.81
N ASP A 284 8.08 17.32 -6.71
CA ASP A 284 7.64 18.03 -7.91
C ASP A 284 6.25 17.50 -8.32
N PRO A 285 5.16 18.26 -8.06
CA PRO A 285 3.81 17.76 -8.36
C PRO A 285 3.56 17.43 -9.83
N TRP A 286 4.21 18.13 -10.76
CA TRP A 286 4.05 17.91 -12.20
C TRP A 286 4.66 16.58 -12.67
N LEU A 287 5.61 16.06 -11.89
CA LEU A 287 6.27 14.78 -12.16
C LEU A 287 5.27 13.61 -12.18
N TRP A 288 4.15 13.72 -11.44
CA TRP A 288 3.20 12.63 -11.18
C TRP A 288 1.94 12.69 -12.04
N PHE A 289 1.85 13.62 -13.00
CA PHE A 289 0.76 13.67 -13.98
C PHE A 289 1.14 13.02 -15.31
N PRO A 290 0.25 12.19 -15.91
CA PRO A 290 -0.96 11.56 -15.33
C PRO A 290 -0.66 10.26 -14.58
N ILE A 291 0.63 9.81 -14.54
CA ILE A 291 1.04 8.53 -13.98
C ILE A 291 1.65 8.74 -12.57
N PRO A 292 0.98 8.33 -11.47
CA PRO A 292 1.49 8.48 -10.11
C PRO A 292 2.65 7.52 -9.79
N GLY A 293 3.24 7.63 -8.61
CA GLY A 293 4.27 6.72 -8.09
C GLY A 293 3.78 5.28 -7.98
N VAL A 294 4.74 4.33 -7.98
CA VAL A 294 4.43 2.91 -7.79
C VAL A 294 3.73 2.71 -6.45
N GLN A 295 2.55 2.08 -6.46
CA GLN A 295 1.68 1.81 -5.30
C GLN A 295 1.17 3.07 -4.56
N THR A 296 1.42 4.29 -5.03
CA THR A 296 1.07 5.51 -4.29
C THR A 296 -0.43 5.65 -4.05
N MET A 297 -1.25 5.30 -5.04
CA MET A 297 -2.70 5.38 -4.92
C MET A 297 -3.31 4.22 -4.11
N ASN A 298 -2.57 3.12 -3.94
CA ASN A 298 -3.02 1.93 -3.24
C ASN A 298 -1.79 1.20 -2.68
N PHE A 299 -1.49 1.40 -1.40
CA PHE A 299 -0.35 0.76 -0.74
C PHE A 299 -0.57 -0.73 -0.59
N ILE A 300 0.48 -1.51 -0.82
CA ILE A 300 0.49 -2.93 -0.55
C ILE A 300 1.12 -3.15 0.83
N PRO A 301 0.44 -3.86 1.78
CA PRO A 301 1.03 -4.16 3.07
C PRO A 301 2.20 -5.13 2.92
N TYR A 302 3.21 -4.99 3.76
CA TYR A 302 4.23 -6.03 3.86
C TYR A 302 3.76 -7.11 4.83
N ARG A 303 3.72 -8.38 4.36
CA ARG A 303 3.28 -9.53 5.16
C ARG A 303 4.46 -10.20 5.85
N VAL A 304 4.49 -10.15 7.17
CA VAL A 304 5.48 -10.82 8.02
C VAL A 304 4.92 -12.18 8.46
N ASP A 305 5.70 -13.24 8.28
CA ASP A 305 5.33 -14.60 8.69
C ASP A 305 5.72 -14.85 10.15
N LEU A 306 4.72 -14.89 11.04
CA LEU A 306 4.85 -15.19 12.47
C LEU A 306 4.59 -16.66 12.80
N THR A 307 4.45 -17.55 11.81
CA THR A 307 4.14 -18.97 12.00
C THR A 307 5.13 -19.72 12.91
N PRO A 308 6.45 -19.42 12.95
CA PRO A 308 7.34 -20.03 13.92
C PRO A 308 6.94 -19.81 15.38
N PHE A 309 6.15 -18.78 15.66
CA PHE A 309 5.64 -18.45 16.99
C PHE A 309 4.24 -19.02 17.27
N ALA A 310 3.65 -19.80 16.37
CA ALA A 310 2.27 -20.29 16.49
C ALA A 310 2.02 -21.05 17.81
N SER A 311 3.00 -21.85 18.29
CA SER A 311 2.89 -22.50 19.60
C SER A 311 2.92 -21.54 20.79
N THR A 312 3.69 -20.47 20.70
CA THR A 312 3.72 -19.40 21.71
C THR A 312 2.38 -18.69 21.74
N LEU A 313 1.87 -18.30 20.58
CA LEU A 313 0.56 -17.63 20.44
C LEU A 313 -0.62 -18.51 20.88
N SER A 314 -0.46 -19.84 20.88
CA SER A 314 -1.50 -20.81 21.27
C SER A 314 -1.45 -21.26 22.72
N ASN A 315 -0.64 -20.66 23.58
CA ASN A 315 -0.42 -21.12 24.97
C ASN A 315 -1.54 -20.75 25.96
N GLY A 316 -2.57 -20.02 25.50
CA GLY A 316 -3.72 -19.59 26.31
C GLY A 316 -3.45 -18.36 27.18
N GLN A 317 -2.30 -17.73 27.04
CA GLN A 317 -1.99 -16.45 27.69
C GLN A 317 -2.35 -15.27 26.80
N GLN A 318 -2.30 -14.06 27.35
CA GLN A 318 -2.34 -12.85 26.53
C GLN A 318 -0.98 -12.63 25.86
N HIS A 319 -1.01 -12.21 24.61
CA HIS A 319 0.18 -11.89 23.82
C HIS A 319 0.11 -10.47 23.30
N THR A 320 1.22 -9.75 23.33
CA THR A 320 1.36 -8.40 22.79
C THR A 320 2.21 -8.44 21.52
N VAL A 321 1.60 -8.05 20.41
CA VAL A 321 2.31 -7.78 19.15
C VAL A 321 2.54 -6.29 19.06
N SER A 322 3.79 -5.89 18.77
CA SER A 322 4.14 -4.47 18.67
C SER A 322 5.00 -4.23 17.43
N LEU A 323 4.92 -3.03 16.90
CA LEU A 323 5.81 -2.54 15.86
C LEU A 323 6.32 -1.13 16.15
N SER A 324 7.55 -0.85 15.71
CA SER A 324 8.21 0.45 15.75
C SER A 324 8.96 0.67 14.45
N VAL A 325 9.37 1.91 14.17
CA VAL A 325 10.18 2.23 12.98
C VAL A 325 11.56 2.70 13.42
N PHE A 326 12.59 1.96 13.01
CA PHE A 326 13.99 2.35 13.24
C PHE A 326 14.28 3.68 12.56
N ASN A 327 14.99 4.58 13.24
CA ASN A 327 15.32 5.92 12.78
C ASN A 327 14.12 6.83 12.45
N SER A 328 12.89 6.51 12.86
CA SER A 328 11.79 7.47 12.75
C SER A 328 12.22 8.79 13.40
N ASN A 329 12.12 9.87 12.64
CA ASN A 329 12.55 11.21 13.07
C ASN A 329 11.37 12.07 13.55
N ASN A 330 10.22 11.92 12.90
CA ASN A 330 9.05 12.73 13.21
C ASN A 330 7.74 11.96 13.08
N TYR A 331 7.48 11.25 11.95
CA TYR A 331 6.16 10.69 11.77
C TYR A 331 6.11 9.54 10.75
N PHE A 332 5.74 8.36 11.25
CA PHE A 332 5.22 7.26 10.43
C PHE A 332 3.79 6.97 10.85
N SER A 333 2.87 6.96 9.88
CA SER A 333 1.47 6.56 10.07
C SER A 333 1.37 5.05 9.96
N ALA A 334 1.15 4.35 11.07
CA ALA A 334 1.25 2.89 11.13
C ALA A 334 -0.06 2.22 11.50
N THR A 335 -0.32 1.08 10.88
CA THR A 335 -1.36 0.11 11.25
C THR A 335 -0.94 -1.29 10.85
N ALA A 336 -1.52 -2.31 11.49
CA ALA A 336 -1.29 -3.70 11.12
C ALA A 336 -2.52 -4.57 11.37
N SER A 337 -2.55 -5.75 10.72
CA SER A 337 -3.57 -6.77 10.89
C SER A 337 -2.92 -8.13 11.13
N LEU A 338 -3.22 -8.75 12.28
CA LEU A 338 -2.79 -10.11 12.61
C LEU A 338 -3.81 -11.12 12.06
N LEU A 339 -3.37 -11.96 11.13
CA LEU A 339 -4.16 -13.00 10.50
C LEU A 339 -3.82 -14.36 11.12
N LEU A 340 -4.83 -15.07 11.62
CA LEU A 340 -4.66 -16.37 12.28
C LEU A 340 -5.37 -17.46 11.50
N TYR A 341 -4.65 -18.55 11.25
CA TYR A 341 -5.15 -19.77 10.63
C TYR A 341 -5.15 -20.89 11.67
N LEU A 342 -6.32 -21.50 11.88
CA LEU A 342 -6.54 -22.44 12.96
C LEU A 342 -6.55 -23.90 12.46
N ASP A 343 -6.06 -24.80 13.27
CA ASP A 343 -6.27 -26.24 13.07
C ASP A 343 -7.71 -26.62 13.42
N SER A 344 -8.55 -26.79 12.41
CA SER A 344 -9.97 -27.14 12.61
C SER A 344 -10.18 -28.56 13.17
N GLY A 345 -9.18 -29.42 13.11
CA GLY A 345 -9.23 -30.79 13.63
C GLY A 345 -8.81 -30.91 15.11
N SER A 346 -8.38 -29.81 15.74
CA SER A 346 -7.98 -29.79 17.14
C SER A 346 -8.44 -28.51 17.83
N SER A 347 -8.80 -28.62 19.10
CA SER A 347 -9.13 -27.45 19.94
C SER A 347 -7.88 -26.77 20.51
N SER A 348 -6.72 -27.42 20.48
CA SER A 348 -5.46 -26.87 20.94
C SER A 348 -4.28 -27.51 20.21
N VAL A 349 -3.20 -26.76 20.06
CA VAL A 349 -1.92 -27.27 19.57
C VAL A 349 -0.86 -27.10 20.66
N THR A 350 0.16 -27.95 20.61
CA THR A 350 1.36 -27.83 21.44
C THR A 350 2.58 -27.68 20.56
N GLY A 351 3.65 -27.11 21.07
CA GLY A 351 4.86 -26.94 20.27
C GLY A 351 5.91 -26.08 20.98
N ALA A 352 6.85 -25.57 20.21
CA ALA A 352 7.87 -24.64 20.71
C ALA A 352 8.48 -23.81 19.57
N LEU A 353 8.87 -22.59 19.91
CA LEU A 353 9.87 -21.85 19.15
C LEU A 353 11.23 -22.52 19.41
N THR A 354 11.95 -22.94 18.38
CA THR A 354 13.21 -23.69 18.51
C THR A 354 14.44 -22.89 18.15
N LYS A 355 14.27 -21.84 17.35
CA LYS A 355 15.35 -20.96 16.93
C LYS A 355 14.83 -19.56 16.67
N ASN A 356 15.54 -18.56 17.20
CA ASN A 356 15.38 -17.15 16.86
C ASN A 356 16.74 -16.48 16.92
N THR A 357 17.23 -16.02 15.75
CA THR A 357 18.51 -15.32 15.65
C THR A 357 18.34 -13.86 15.25
N LEU A 358 17.07 -13.37 15.19
CA LEU A 358 16.77 -11.98 14.86
C LEU A 358 17.24 -11.08 16.02
N THR A 359 18.04 -10.07 15.69
CA THR A 359 18.46 -9.02 16.64
C THR A 359 17.36 -7.98 16.80
N ALA A 360 17.31 -7.30 17.93
CA ALA A 360 16.27 -6.32 18.26
C ALA A 360 16.28 -5.08 17.35
N ALA A 361 17.44 -4.72 16.80
CA ALA A 361 17.59 -3.58 15.92
C ALA A 361 18.61 -3.86 14.82
N PRO A 362 18.54 -3.18 13.67
CA PRO A 362 19.58 -3.20 12.66
C PRO A 362 20.84 -2.48 13.14
N ASN A 363 21.94 -2.70 12.46
CA ASN A 363 23.21 -2.01 12.69
C ASN A 363 23.73 -1.43 11.37
N PRO A 364 23.13 -0.35 10.86
CA PRO A 364 23.53 0.25 9.60
C PRO A 364 24.93 0.85 9.69
N THR A 365 25.67 0.74 8.59
CA THR A 365 26.96 1.41 8.41
C THR A 365 26.77 2.70 7.63
N VAL A 366 27.46 3.77 8.06
CA VAL A 366 27.47 5.07 7.39
C VAL A 366 28.89 5.35 6.90
N THR A 367 29.00 5.87 5.68
CA THR A 367 30.27 6.30 5.09
C THR A 367 30.09 7.66 4.45
N GLU A 368 30.94 8.60 4.82
CA GLU A 368 30.95 9.96 4.31
C GLU A 368 32.29 10.26 3.64
N ASN A 369 32.24 10.67 2.39
CA ASN A 369 33.39 11.10 1.61
C ASN A 369 33.07 12.48 1.00
N LEU A 370 33.08 13.50 1.85
CA LEU A 370 32.70 14.87 1.48
C LEU A 370 33.91 15.79 1.49
N ASN A 371 33.98 16.66 0.50
CA ASN A 371 34.87 17.80 0.48
C ASN A 371 34.01 19.05 0.68
N VAL A 372 34.12 19.66 1.86
CA VAL A 372 33.31 20.81 2.26
C VAL A 372 34.16 22.08 2.18
N GLY A 373 33.76 23.01 1.31
CA GLY A 373 34.40 24.30 1.07
C GLY A 373 33.44 25.28 0.41
N ASN A 374 33.92 26.20 -0.43
CA ASN A 374 33.05 27.07 -1.25
C ASN A 374 32.20 26.27 -2.25
N THR A 375 32.65 25.08 -2.58
CA THR A 375 31.89 24.04 -3.29
C THR A 375 31.88 22.82 -2.42
N ILE A 376 30.71 22.17 -2.28
CA ILE A 376 30.59 20.92 -1.55
C ILE A 376 30.42 19.80 -2.58
N THR A 377 31.31 18.82 -2.54
CA THR A 377 31.25 17.66 -3.43
C THR A 377 31.52 16.38 -2.65
N GLY A 378 30.99 15.29 -3.12
CA GLY A 378 31.28 13.98 -2.56
C GLY A 378 30.06 13.08 -2.39
N THR A 379 30.17 12.11 -1.50
CA THR A 379 29.15 11.09 -1.33
C THR A 379 28.85 10.79 0.14
N VAL A 380 27.60 10.45 0.40
CA VAL A 380 27.12 9.88 1.65
C VAL A 380 26.49 8.53 1.34
N LYS A 381 26.85 7.49 2.08
CA LYS A 381 26.29 6.16 1.92
C LYS A 381 25.83 5.59 3.27
N VAL A 382 24.65 5.02 3.30
CA VAL A 382 24.16 4.17 4.40
C VAL A 382 23.83 2.79 3.85
N ALA A 383 24.19 1.74 4.60
CA ALA A 383 23.86 0.36 4.25
C ALA A 383 23.53 -0.46 5.48
N SER A 384 22.52 -1.32 5.36
CA SER A 384 22.10 -2.28 6.37
C SER A 384 21.95 -3.66 5.75
N ASN A 385 22.50 -4.68 6.42
CA ASN A 385 22.39 -6.07 6.00
C ASN A 385 22.02 -6.92 7.21
N ARG A 386 20.87 -7.58 7.15
CA ARG A 386 20.38 -8.47 8.20
C ARG A 386 20.16 -9.87 7.64
N HIS A 387 20.60 -10.88 8.38
CA HIS A 387 20.28 -12.27 8.10
C HIS A 387 19.88 -12.96 9.39
N PHE A 388 18.72 -13.61 9.38
CA PHE A 388 18.21 -14.29 10.54
C PHE A 388 17.47 -15.58 10.19
N THR A 389 17.28 -16.42 11.20
CA THR A 389 16.49 -17.64 11.13
C THR A 389 15.50 -17.67 12.28
N LEU A 390 14.23 -17.91 11.94
CA LEU A 390 13.16 -18.22 12.88
C LEU A 390 12.72 -19.65 12.64
N SER A 391 12.61 -20.48 13.67
CA SER A 391 12.11 -21.85 13.53
C SER A 391 11.25 -22.22 14.72
N GLY A 392 10.11 -22.84 14.44
CA GLY A 392 9.20 -23.35 15.45
C GLY A 392 8.42 -24.55 14.92
N TYR A 393 7.75 -25.25 15.81
CA TYR A 393 6.84 -26.32 15.42
C TYR A 393 5.54 -26.30 16.23
N VAL A 394 4.50 -26.82 15.63
CA VAL A 394 3.22 -27.12 16.27
C VAL A 394 2.84 -28.58 15.99
N ASN A 395 2.25 -29.23 16.99
CA ASN A 395 1.64 -30.56 16.84
C ASN A 395 0.16 -30.33 16.53
N THR A 396 -0.20 -30.49 15.27
CA THR A 396 -1.56 -30.31 14.76
C THR A 396 -2.31 -31.63 14.69
N SER A 397 -3.61 -31.59 14.36
CA SER A 397 -4.41 -32.79 14.04
C SER A 397 -3.85 -33.62 12.87
N HIS A 398 -3.03 -32.98 12.02
CA HIS A 398 -2.38 -33.61 10.86
C HIS A 398 -0.94 -34.07 11.12
N GLY A 399 -0.48 -33.96 12.37
CA GLY A 399 0.87 -34.32 12.79
C GLY A 399 1.73 -33.09 13.14
N LYS A 400 3.01 -33.35 13.40
CA LYS A 400 3.97 -32.28 13.70
C LYS A 400 4.29 -31.50 12.45
N VAL A 401 4.04 -30.17 12.50
CA VAL A 401 4.41 -29.22 11.45
C VAL A 401 5.55 -28.33 11.96
N THR A 402 6.67 -28.34 11.27
CA THR A 402 7.83 -27.48 11.58
C THR A 402 7.96 -26.41 10.50
N THR A 403 7.93 -25.16 10.88
CA THR A 403 8.16 -24.01 10.00
C THR A 403 9.52 -23.39 10.32
N THR A 404 10.33 -23.23 9.28
CA THR A 404 11.64 -22.57 9.38
C THR A 404 11.73 -21.48 8.33
N ILE A 405 11.97 -20.26 8.79
CA ILE A 405 12.16 -19.06 7.96
C ILE A 405 13.65 -18.72 7.99
N SER A 406 14.23 -18.52 6.82
CA SER A 406 15.56 -17.93 6.65
C SER A 406 15.38 -16.66 5.83
N GLU A 407 15.72 -15.51 6.42
CA GLU A 407 15.47 -14.23 5.78
C GLU A 407 16.73 -13.38 5.74
N GLY A 408 16.94 -12.73 4.59
CA GLY A 408 17.95 -11.69 4.38
C GLY A 408 17.26 -10.39 3.98
N VAL A 409 17.47 -9.32 4.75
CA VAL A 409 17.00 -7.97 4.45
C VAL A 409 18.22 -7.11 4.18
N ASN A 410 18.34 -6.59 2.96
CA ASN A 410 19.47 -5.78 2.54
C ASN A 410 18.99 -4.42 2.07
N PHE A 411 19.71 -3.39 2.47
CA PHE A 411 19.44 -2.01 2.10
C PHE A 411 20.74 -1.27 1.83
N SER A 412 20.73 -0.42 0.81
CA SER A 412 21.76 0.61 0.64
C SER A 412 21.14 1.87 0.02
N ASN A 413 21.55 3.03 0.52
CA ASN A 413 21.25 4.33 -0.05
C ASN A 413 22.59 5.05 -0.24
N ASN A 414 22.89 5.43 -1.48
CA ASN A 414 24.11 6.12 -1.86
C ASN A 414 23.72 7.44 -2.52
N GLN A 415 24.16 8.55 -1.94
CA GLN A 415 23.87 9.90 -2.38
C GLN A 415 25.16 10.59 -2.80
N SER A 416 25.14 11.29 -3.94
CA SER A 416 26.22 12.15 -4.38
C SER A 416 25.77 13.59 -4.47
N PHE A 417 26.65 14.51 -4.10
CA PHE A 417 26.36 15.93 -4.03
C PHE A 417 27.35 16.75 -4.86
N ASN A 418 26.82 17.78 -5.52
CA ASN A 418 27.58 18.91 -6.04
C ASN A 418 26.80 20.19 -5.74
N ILE A 419 27.33 21.00 -4.79
CA ILE A 419 26.66 22.19 -4.30
C ILE A 419 27.61 23.38 -4.46
N THR A 420 27.18 24.38 -5.19
CA THR A 420 27.88 25.66 -5.42
C THR A 420 26.94 26.83 -5.13
N ASN A 421 27.39 28.05 -5.35
CA ASN A 421 26.54 29.23 -5.20
C ASN A 421 25.37 29.31 -6.21
N THR A 422 25.44 28.56 -7.31
CA THR A 422 24.46 28.59 -8.41
C THR A 422 23.88 27.23 -8.75
N GLU A 423 24.34 26.19 -8.08
CA GLU A 423 23.93 24.81 -8.40
C GLU A 423 23.75 24.00 -7.12
N TYR A 424 22.67 23.26 -7.04
CA TYR A 424 22.44 22.18 -6.08
C TYR A 424 22.14 20.91 -6.86
N VAL A 425 22.96 19.88 -6.71
CA VAL A 425 22.72 18.57 -7.29
C VAL A 425 22.80 17.52 -6.19
N GLN A 426 21.75 16.70 -6.11
CA GLN A 426 21.69 15.49 -5.28
C GLN A 426 21.22 14.32 -6.15
N ASN A 427 22.07 13.33 -6.31
CA ASN A 427 21.69 12.08 -7.00
C ASN A 427 21.67 10.94 -6.00
N ILE A 428 20.56 10.21 -5.95
CA ILE A 428 20.30 9.14 -5.01
C ILE A 428 20.15 7.82 -5.78
N THR A 429 20.92 6.82 -5.37
CA THR A 429 20.73 5.44 -5.79
C THR A 429 20.47 4.60 -4.56
N GLN A 430 19.25 4.13 -4.41
CA GLN A 430 18.82 3.28 -3.32
C GLN A 430 18.50 1.89 -3.82
N SER A 431 18.86 0.87 -3.07
CA SER A 431 18.40 -0.51 -3.26
C SER A 431 17.86 -1.06 -1.97
N GLY A 432 16.67 -1.66 -2.03
CA GLY A 432 16.09 -2.45 -0.96
C GLY A 432 15.78 -3.84 -1.49
N SER A 433 16.06 -4.87 -0.71
CA SER A 433 15.70 -6.25 -1.08
C SER A 433 15.45 -7.13 0.13
N VAL A 434 14.50 -8.06 -0.05
CA VAL A 434 14.24 -9.16 0.88
C VAL A 434 14.38 -10.47 0.14
N THR A 435 15.09 -11.40 0.73
CA THR A 435 15.10 -12.80 0.32
C THR A 435 14.60 -13.63 1.48
N ASN A 436 13.39 -14.18 1.35
CA ASN A 436 12.78 -15.04 2.36
C ASN A 436 12.65 -16.46 1.81
N THR A 437 13.07 -17.44 2.59
CA THR A 437 12.85 -18.86 2.32
C THR A 437 12.16 -19.48 3.53
N THR A 438 10.90 -19.88 3.35
CA THR A 438 10.10 -20.58 4.35
C THR A 438 10.01 -22.05 3.99
N SER A 439 10.54 -22.93 4.87
CA SER A 439 10.44 -24.37 4.75
C SER A 439 9.40 -24.93 5.73
N VAL A 440 8.42 -25.64 5.22
CA VAL A 440 7.35 -26.29 5.99
C VAL A 440 7.50 -27.80 5.88
N ALA A 441 7.84 -28.44 7.00
CA ALA A 441 7.99 -29.89 7.10
C ALA A 441 6.88 -30.48 7.98
N THR A 442 5.95 -31.21 7.37
CA THR A 442 4.87 -31.95 8.05
C THR A 442 5.26 -33.42 8.16
N ALA A 443 5.08 -34.01 9.35
CA ALA A 443 5.43 -35.41 9.58
C ALA A 443 4.72 -36.34 8.56
N GLY A 444 5.50 -37.17 7.85
CA GLY A 444 4.98 -38.11 6.85
C GLY A 444 4.57 -37.45 5.51
N GLN A 445 4.81 -36.16 5.30
CA GLN A 445 4.49 -35.47 4.06
C GLN A 445 5.76 -34.91 3.41
N PRO A 446 5.75 -34.67 2.09
CA PRO A 446 6.83 -33.96 1.42
C PRO A 446 7.05 -32.55 2.01
N THR A 447 8.30 -32.17 2.24
CA THR A 447 8.62 -30.80 2.65
C THR A 447 8.29 -29.82 1.53
N VAL A 448 7.58 -28.75 1.88
CA VAL A 448 7.30 -27.63 0.98
C VAL A 448 8.22 -26.45 1.33
N THR A 449 8.82 -25.87 0.30
CA THR A 449 9.69 -24.69 0.44
C THR A 449 9.11 -23.56 -0.41
N TYR A 450 8.83 -22.45 0.22
CA TYR A 450 8.41 -21.19 -0.41
C TYR A 450 9.63 -20.25 -0.43
N THR A 451 9.86 -19.61 -1.58
CA THR A 451 10.86 -18.53 -1.67
C THR A 451 10.14 -17.28 -2.14
N HIS A 452 10.34 -16.18 -1.44
CA HIS A 452 9.85 -14.86 -1.78
C HIS A 452 11.04 -13.92 -1.88
N ASN A 453 11.31 -13.38 -3.07
CA ASN A 453 12.32 -12.39 -3.32
C ASN A 453 11.62 -11.08 -3.69
N LEU A 454 11.86 -10.04 -2.91
CA LEU A 454 11.37 -8.69 -3.16
C LEU A 454 12.57 -7.78 -3.45
N GLN A 455 12.47 -6.93 -4.49
CA GLN A 455 13.42 -5.86 -4.77
C GLN A 455 12.64 -4.56 -5.02
N PHE A 456 13.13 -3.45 -4.44
CA PHE A 456 12.49 -2.14 -4.58
C PHE A 456 13.55 -1.02 -4.71
N PRO A 457 14.28 -1.00 -5.84
CA PRO A 457 15.23 0.06 -6.11
C PRO A 457 14.51 1.41 -6.37
N LEU A 458 15.18 2.49 -5.96
CA LEU A 458 14.81 3.88 -6.25
C LEU A 458 16.05 4.62 -6.74
N THR A 459 15.95 5.29 -7.89
CA THR A 459 16.88 6.34 -8.29
C THR A 459 16.14 7.68 -8.32
N LEU A 460 16.73 8.69 -7.71
CA LEU A 460 16.17 10.03 -7.66
C LEU A 460 17.30 11.04 -7.90
N ASP A 461 17.22 11.76 -9.02
CA ASP A 461 18.16 12.82 -9.38
C ASP A 461 17.45 14.17 -9.26
N ILE A 462 17.97 15.05 -8.44
CA ILE A 462 17.46 16.41 -8.22
C ILE A 462 18.58 17.39 -8.57
N SER A 463 18.30 18.32 -9.47
CA SER A 463 19.23 19.37 -9.88
C SER A 463 18.51 20.70 -9.90
N GLN A 464 19.03 21.70 -9.16
CA GLN A 464 18.58 23.09 -9.19
C GLN A 464 19.73 23.95 -9.70
N ILE A 465 19.51 24.65 -10.80
CA ILE A 465 20.55 25.48 -11.45
C ILE A 465 20.01 26.91 -11.64
N THR A 466 20.71 27.88 -11.04
CA THR A 466 20.42 29.29 -11.24
C THR A 466 20.97 29.75 -12.59
N GLN A 467 20.11 30.26 -13.43
CA GLN A 467 20.41 30.75 -14.77
C GLN A 467 21.01 32.18 -14.73
N SER A 468 21.61 32.63 -15.82
CA SER A 468 22.23 33.97 -15.92
C SER A 468 21.25 35.15 -15.75
N ASN A 469 19.95 34.91 -15.99
CA ASN A 469 18.86 35.88 -15.76
C ASN A 469 18.32 35.87 -14.33
N GLY A 470 18.82 34.95 -13.47
CA GLY A 470 18.39 34.78 -12.09
C GLY A 470 17.27 33.75 -11.91
N ASP A 471 16.70 33.21 -12.97
CA ASP A 471 15.72 32.11 -12.88
C ASP A 471 16.38 30.83 -12.38
N ILE A 472 15.60 29.96 -11.76
CA ILE A 472 16.06 28.67 -11.24
C ILE A 472 15.35 27.54 -12.00
N ASN A 473 16.11 26.66 -12.62
CA ASN A 473 15.60 25.44 -13.20
C ASN A 473 15.83 24.28 -12.24
N GLN A 474 14.74 23.65 -11.79
CA GLN A 474 14.79 22.39 -11.04
C GLN A 474 14.44 21.23 -11.99
N THR A 475 15.40 20.36 -12.25
CA THR A 475 15.15 19.13 -12.99
C THR A 475 15.12 17.96 -12.03
N THR A 476 14.04 17.19 -12.08
CA THR A 476 13.84 16.00 -11.27
C THR A 476 13.69 14.78 -12.18
N LYS A 477 14.37 13.68 -11.82
CA LYS A 477 14.19 12.36 -12.46
C LYS A 477 14.00 11.32 -11.37
N ALA A 478 13.02 10.44 -11.55
CA ALA A 478 12.73 9.37 -10.61
C ALA A 478 12.51 8.03 -11.34
N TRP A 479 13.12 6.97 -10.84
CA TRP A 479 12.87 5.58 -11.24
C TRP A 479 12.55 4.78 -9.99
N GLN A 480 11.35 4.23 -9.95
CA GLN A 480 10.88 3.35 -8.89
C GLN A 480 10.57 1.98 -9.48
N THR A 481 10.90 0.93 -8.74
CA THR A 481 10.54 -0.44 -9.10
C THR A 481 10.06 -1.20 -7.88
N TYR A 482 9.12 -2.12 -8.11
CA TYR A 482 8.66 -3.12 -7.16
C TYR A 482 8.66 -4.47 -7.89
N ASP A 483 9.67 -5.29 -7.64
CA ASP A 483 9.85 -6.60 -8.25
C ASP A 483 9.64 -7.69 -7.22
N VAL A 484 8.77 -8.66 -7.53
CA VAL A 484 8.53 -9.83 -6.68
C VAL A 484 8.70 -11.10 -7.49
N GLN A 485 9.52 -12.01 -6.98
CA GLN A 485 9.63 -13.36 -7.51
C GLN A 485 9.28 -14.37 -6.42
N ASN A 486 8.28 -15.21 -6.70
CA ASN A 486 7.90 -16.30 -5.81
C ASN A 486 8.20 -17.65 -6.45
N THR A 487 8.63 -18.62 -5.64
CA THR A 487 8.71 -20.02 -6.05
C THR A 487 8.18 -20.93 -4.94
N THR A 488 7.54 -22.03 -5.35
CA THR A 488 7.18 -23.12 -4.45
C THR A 488 7.85 -24.40 -4.95
N LYS A 489 8.49 -25.12 -4.03
CA LYS A 489 9.07 -26.43 -4.30
C LYS A 489 8.48 -27.47 -3.36
N GLN A 490 8.21 -28.67 -3.85
CA GLN A 490 7.83 -29.81 -3.04
C GLN A 490 8.90 -30.88 -3.16
N SER A 491 9.49 -31.29 -2.04
CA SER A 491 10.67 -32.18 -2.00
C SER A 491 11.81 -31.75 -2.96
N GLY A 492 12.02 -30.43 -3.09
CA GLY A 492 13.04 -29.85 -3.98
C GLY A 492 12.60 -29.67 -5.44
N VAL A 493 11.47 -30.25 -5.86
CA VAL A 493 10.92 -30.09 -7.21
C VAL A 493 10.11 -28.81 -7.30
N LEU A 494 10.37 -27.97 -8.31
CA LEU A 494 9.63 -26.74 -8.56
C LEU A 494 8.18 -27.07 -8.97
N THR A 495 7.20 -26.51 -8.26
CA THR A 495 5.76 -26.71 -8.50
C THR A 495 5.03 -25.42 -8.87
N TYR A 496 5.57 -24.25 -8.48
CA TYR A 496 5.01 -22.94 -8.81
C TYR A 496 6.10 -21.90 -8.92
N THR A 497 5.90 -20.95 -9.83
CA THR A 497 6.71 -19.73 -9.93
C THR A 497 5.85 -18.57 -10.37
N SER A 498 6.12 -17.36 -9.85
CA SER A 498 5.55 -16.11 -10.33
C SER A 498 6.61 -15.02 -10.37
N LEU A 499 6.40 -14.08 -11.28
CA LEU A 499 7.22 -12.87 -11.44
C LEU A 499 6.29 -11.67 -11.60
N LEU A 500 6.45 -10.69 -10.73
CA LEU A 500 5.81 -9.38 -10.82
C LEU A 500 6.89 -8.32 -10.97
N THR A 501 6.74 -7.45 -11.97
CA THR A 501 7.48 -6.19 -12.11
C THR A 501 6.49 -5.04 -12.23
N ASN A 502 6.56 -4.07 -11.31
CA ASN A 502 5.89 -2.79 -11.40
C ASN A 502 6.95 -1.69 -11.36
N ALA A 503 7.25 -1.09 -12.51
CA ALA A 503 8.35 -0.16 -12.66
C ALA A 503 7.87 1.14 -13.31
N ALA A 504 8.35 2.27 -12.81
CA ALA A 504 7.97 3.57 -13.28
C ALA A 504 9.16 4.51 -13.40
N GLN A 505 9.20 5.29 -14.49
CA GLN A 505 10.22 6.30 -14.79
C GLN A 505 9.56 7.64 -15.05
N ARG A 506 10.16 8.72 -14.57
CA ARG A 506 9.64 10.08 -14.70
C ARG A 506 10.75 11.10 -14.78
N GLN A 507 10.46 12.20 -15.46
CA GLN A 507 11.26 13.42 -15.40
C GLN A 507 10.39 14.65 -15.61
N ASP A 508 10.80 15.75 -15.02
CA ASP A 508 10.25 17.09 -15.27
C ASP A 508 11.31 18.17 -15.01
N THR A 509 11.06 19.37 -15.53
CA THR A 509 11.85 20.57 -15.24
C THR A 509 10.91 21.70 -14.89
N LEU A 510 10.92 22.13 -13.62
CA LEU A 510 10.25 23.33 -13.14
C LEU A 510 11.17 24.53 -13.34
N THR A 511 10.59 25.66 -13.77
CA THR A 511 11.28 26.94 -13.84
C THR A 511 10.66 27.90 -12.84
N PHE A 512 11.48 28.49 -11.97
CA PHE A 512 11.08 29.49 -10.99
C PHE A 512 11.78 30.82 -11.30
N ASP A 513 11.16 31.94 -10.94
CA ASP A 513 11.85 33.22 -10.90
C ASP A 513 12.81 33.32 -9.70
N SER A 514 13.56 34.40 -9.60
CA SER A 514 14.51 34.66 -8.49
C SER A 514 13.85 34.77 -7.09
N ASN A 515 12.51 34.84 -7.02
CA ASN A 515 11.73 34.85 -5.78
C ASN A 515 11.06 33.49 -5.50
N PHE A 516 11.43 32.47 -6.22
CA PHE A 516 10.83 31.12 -6.15
C PHE A 516 9.34 31.06 -6.53
N ASN A 517 8.83 32.01 -7.34
CA ASN A 517 7.51 31.82 -7.94
C ASN A 517 7.61 30.90 -9.15
N LEU A 518 6.75 29.90 -9.21
CA LEU A 518 6.71 28.96 -10.34
C LEU A 518 6.28 29.69 -11.63
N LEU A 519 7.13 29.65 -12.65
CA LEU A 519 6.88 30.18 -13.98
C LEU A 519 6.27 29.14 -14.93
N GLY A 520 6.57 27.85 -14.71
CA GLY A 520 6.05 26.76 -15.52
C GLY A 520 6.87 25.49 -15.39
N ASN A 521 6.46 24.47 -16.14
CA ASN A 521 7.18 23.22 -16.30
C ASN A 521 7.49 22.89 -17.76
N SER A 522 8.48 22.04 -17.99
CA SER A 522 8.91 21.59 -19.30
C SER A 522 9.56 20.21 -19.24
N ASN A 523 9.71 19.55 -20.38
CA ASN A 523 10.39 18.26 -20.52
C ASN A 523 9.72 17.13 -19.69
N GLN A 524 8.46 17.31 -19.28
CA GLN A 524 7.74 16.28 -18.55
C GLN A 524 7.55 15.04 -19.41
N SER A 525 7.96 13.90 -18.88
CA SER A 525 7.64 12.58 -19.42
C SER A 525 7.56 11.55 -18.30
N SER A 526 6.67 10.59 -18.44
CA SER A 526 6.53 9.48 -17.52
C SER A 526 6.16 8.19 -18.23
N SER A 527 6.51 7.07 -17.64
CA SER A 527 6.07 5.73 -18.07
C SER A 527 5.90 4.81 -16.88
N GLN A 528 5.01 3.84 -17.01
CA GLN A 528 4.87 2.74 -16.07
C GLN A 528 4.73 1.43 -16.83
N LEU A 529 5.45 0.40 -16.39
CA LEU A 529 5.33 -1.00 -16.78
C LEU A 529 4.74 -1.78 -15.63
N TYR A 530 3.68 -2.52 -15.87
CA TYR A 530 3.22 -3.61 -15.01
C TYR A 530 3.30 -4.93 -15.79
N ASN A 531 4.02 -5.90 -15.25
CA ASN A 531 4.15 -7.23 -15.82
C ASN A 531 4.02 -8.26 -14.68
N ASN A 532 3.03 -9.14 -14.77
CA ASN A 532 2.82 -10.21 -13.81
C ASN A 532 2.53 -11.51 -14.55
N THR A 533 3.37 -12.50 -14.34
CA THR A 533 3.27 -13.84 -14.95
C THR A 533 3.44 -14.93 -13.91
N ASP A 534 2.78 -16.05 -14.10
CA ASP A 534 2.99 -17.22 -13.28
C ASP A 534 2.90 -18.54 -14.05
N SER A 535 3.29 -19.63 -13.39
CA SER A 535 3.26 -20.98 -13.97
C SER A 535 1.85 -21.58 -14.11
N THR A 536 0.80 -20.91 -13.62
CA THR A 536 -0.60 -21.32 -13.79
C THR A 536 -1.28 -20.68 -14.99
N GLY A 537 -0.59 -19.72 -15.65
CA GLY A 537 -1.05 -19.06 -16.86
C GLY A 537 -1.49 -17.61 -16.68
N VAL A 538 -1.26 -17.01 -15.50
CA VAL A 538 -1.40 -15.55 -15.33
C VAL A 538 -0.39 -14.87 -16.26
N ASN A 539 -0.89 -13.91 -17.04
CA ASN A 539 -0.07 -13.11 -17.96
C ASN A 539 -0.71 -11.72 -18.11
N LEU A 540 -0.37 -10.83 -17.19
CA LEU A 540 -0.83 -9.45 -17.16
C LEU A 540 0.33 -8.56 -17.59
N TYR A 541 0.13 -7.77 -18.63
CA TYR A 541 1.14 -6.87 -19.18
C TYR A 541 0.51 -5.55 -19.58
N CYS A 542 0.97 -4.46 -18.98
CA CYS A 542 0.52 -3.12 -19.32
C CYS A 542 1.71 -2.15 -19.33
N VAL A 543 1.81 -1.34 -20.36
CA VAL A 543 2.74 -0.21 -20.44
C VAL A 543 1.96 1.05 -20.73
N LEU A 544 2.18 2.07 -19.94
CA LEU A 544 1.69 3.43 -20.13
C LEU A 544 2.86 4.36 -20.42
N THR A 545 2.67 5.32 -21.31
CA THR A 545 3.61 6.45 -21.49
C THR A 545 2.86 7.77 -21.53
N ALA A 546 3.49 8.82 -21.01
CA ALA A 546 2.95 10.17 -21.02
C ALA A 546 4.05 11.20 -21.30
N ALA A 547 3.65 12.33 -21.84
CA ALA A 547 4.51 13.50 -22.06
C ALA A 547 3.69 14.77 -21.95
N ASN A 548 4.31 15.83 -21.43
CA ASN A 548 3.64 17.12 -21.19
C ASN A 548 2.34 16.95 -20.39
N ASN A 549 2.41 16.13 -19.32
CA ASN A 549 1.33 15.84 -18.39
C ASN A 549 0.08 15.18 -19.04
N ALA A 550 0.21 14.55 -20.20
CA ALA A 550 -0.89 13.85 -20.86
C ALA A 550 -0.46 12.46 -21.33
N LEU A 551 -1.36 11.49 -21.23
CA LEU A 551 -1.16 10.12 -21.71
C LEU A 551 -0.91 10.13 -23.24
N THR A 552 0.19 9.52 -23.68
CA THR A 552 0.55 9.44 -25.11
C THR A 552 0.28 8.08 -25.71
N THR A 553 0.59 7.01 -24.98
CA THR A 553 0.32 5.64 -25.44
C THR A 553 -0.01 4.72 -24.27
N PHE A 554 -0.67 3.61 -24.59
CA PHE A 554 -0.83 2.47 -23.70
C PHE A 554 -0.84 1.17 -24.52
N SER A 555 -0.40 0.05 -23.92
CA SER A 555 -0.46 -1.24 -24.61
C SER A 555 -1.90 -1.77 -24.67
N PRO A 556 -2.29 -2.49 -25.77
CA PRO A 556 -3.63 -3.04 -25.92
C PRO A 556 -4.03 -4.05 -24.82
N THR A 557 -3.05 -4.56 -24.09
CA THR A 557 -3.22 -5.53 -23.01
C THR A 557 -3.49 -4.88 -21.64
N CYS A 558 -3.44 -3.54 -21.55
CA CYS A 558 -3.89 -2.83 -20.35
C CYS A 558 -5.39 -3.05 -20.13
N SER A 559 -5.76 -3.39 -18.92
CA SER A 559 -7.15 -3.54 -18.49
C SER A 559 -7.45 -2.61 -17.33
N GLN A 560 -8.55 -1.89 -17.41
CA GLN A 560 -9.14 -1.12 -16.31
C GLN A 560 -10.54 -1.63 -16.02
#